data_9064b3cd6a51b68f6656b517184a5c8f
#
_entry.id   9064b3cd6a51b68f6656b517184a5c8f
#
_cell.length_a   1.000
_cell.length_b   1.000
_cell.length_c   1.000
_cell.angle_alpha   90.00
_cell.angle_beta   90.00
_cell.angle_gamma   90.00
#
_symmetry.space_group_name_H-M   'P 1'
#
loop_
_entity.id
_entity.type
_entity.pdbx_description
1 polymer ?
#
loop_
_entity_poly.entity_id
_entity_poly.type
_entity_poly.pdbx_seq_one_letter_code
_entity_poly.pdbx_strand_id
1 'polypeptide(L)'
;MRQCLFALLAALILVPSLASSQALEITVERDLIYGRVEGSALLADIGYPDGQNGLPAIIYVHGGRWRAGSRTGRNALDVEQWAGFGYFAMTIDYRLVGGSPAPAPYLDLLCAIRWVHAHADEYGIDSDNVYLIGNSAGGHLVALAATLGEGSFERVGGWSDARSDIRGVVSAAGPYELNTLSWGDLWTPVGGDVHAARRLASPIHQITENTKPILIIHSDDDQSVPIQQAVQMADALKAKNVRHEFVHYVDRGHMAITDEVITETRDFIKAIGGT
;
A
#
# COMPACT_ATOMS: atom_id res chain seq x y z
N MET A 1 55.76 63.39 25.15
CA MET A 1 54.87 62.35 25.66
C MET A 1 53.84 61.98 24.59
N ARG A 2 54.00 60.85 23.92
CA ARG A 2 53.07 60.32 22.91
C ARG A 2 52.41 59.07 23.53
N GLN A 3 51.12 59.16 23.80
CA GLN A 3 50.33 58.04 24.28
C GLN A 3 49.88 57.15 23.05
N CYS A 4 50.30 55.93 23.05
CA CYS A 4 49.82 54.94 22.10
C CYS A 4 48.53 54.29 22.67
N LEU A 5 47.40 54.53 22.01
CA LEU A 5 46.16 53.78 22.24
C LEU A 5 46.23 52.40 21.49
N PHE A 6 46.20 51.32 22.26
CA PHE A 6 45.98 49.97 21.71
C PHE A 6 44.48 49.71 21.63
N ALA A 7 43.96 49.58 20.41
CA ALA A 7 42.59 49.09 20.18
C ALA A 7 42.59 47.56 20.17
N LEU A 8 41.90 46.94 21.13
CA LEU A 8 41.63 45.52 21.13
C LEU A 8 40.47 45.24 20.18
N LEU A 9 40.75 44.55 19.07
CA LEU A 9 39.71 43.94 18.20
C LEU A 9 39.28 42.60 18.83
N ALA A 10 38.06 42.56 19.38
CA ALA A 10 37.44 41.29 19.79
C ALA A 10 36.88 40.61 18.53
N ALA A 11 37.50 39.51 18.10
CA ALA A 11 36.97 38.65 17.03
C ALA A 11 35.82 37.80 17.60
N LEU A 12 34.60 38.08 17.16
CA LEU A 12 33.41 37.28 17.45
C LEU A 12 33.51 35.98 16.63
N ILE A 13 33.86 34.87 17.27
CA ILE A 13 33.84 33.56 16.65
C ILE A 13 32.39 33.10 16.62
N LEU A 14 31.73 33.14 15.43
CA LEU A 14 30.45 32.48 15.18
C LEU A 14 30.71 30.98 15.17
N VAL A 15 30.33 30.28 16.24
CA VAL A 15 30.27 28.83 16.25
C VAL A 15 28.98 28.42 15.52
N PRO A 16 29.03 27.70 14.41
CA PRO A 16 27.82 27.18 13.79
C PRO A 16 27.14 26.22 14.78
N SER A 17 25.90 26.52 15.15
CA SER A 17 25.05 25.61 15.90
C SER A 17 24.83 24.39 15.04
N LEU A 18 25.40 23.25 15.44
CA LEU A 18 25.03 21.93 14.89
C LEU A 18 23.56 21.72 15.29
N ALA A 19 22.66 21.91 14.34
CA ALA A 19 21.28 21.47 14.50
C ALA A 19 21.32 19.97 14.78
N SER A 20 21.07 19.58 16.01
CA SER A 20 20.82 18.19 16.38
C SER A 20 19.62 17.75 15.56
N SER A 21 19.79 16.78 14.65
CA SER A 21 18.65 16.11 14.03
C SER A 21 17.95 15.37 15.17
N GLN A 22 16.87 15.93 15.66
CA GLN A 22 16.01 15.25 16.62
C GLN A 22 15.50 13.99 15.94
N ALA A 23 15.74 12.81 16.54
CA ALA A 23 15.15 11.57 16.05
C ALA A 23 13.61 11.74 16.01
N LEU A 24 12.98 11.29 14.94
CA LEU A 24 11.52 11.32 14.82
C LEU A 24 10.94 10.47 15.97
N GLU A 25 10.06 11.06 16.76
CA GLU A 25 9.25 10.30 17.70
C GLU A 25 8.18 9.55 16.90
N ILE A 26 8.10 8.23 17.08
CA ILE A 26 7.18 7.37 16.34
C ILE A 26 6.05 6.95 17.26
N THR A 27 4.83 7.22 16.85
CA THR A 27 3.62 6.71 17.50
C THR A 27 3.12 5.48 16.76
N VAL A 28 2.80 4.43 17.52
CA VAL A 28 2.20 3.18 17.02
C VAL A 28 0.89 2.92 17.75
N GLU A 29 -0.19 2.79 17.01
CA GLU A 29 -1.51 2.42 17.53
C GLU A 29 -1.90 1.04 16.99
N ARG A 30 -2.39 0.17 17.87
CA ARG A 30 -2.78 -1.20 17.51
C ARG A 30 -4.27 -1.41 17.74
N ASP A 31 -4.82 -2.39 17.01
CA ASP A 31 -6.23 -2.77 17.12
C ASP A 31 -7.21 -1.60 16.83
N LEU A 32 -6.78 -0.64 16.01
CA LEU A 32 -7.61 0.47 15.57
C LEU A 32 -8.76 -0.05 14.72
N ILE A 33 -9.99 0.41 14.96
CA ILE A 33 -11.14 0.05 14.13
C ILE A 33 -11.24 1.03 12.97
N TYR A 34 -10.93 0.59 11.76
CA TYR A 34 -11.05 1.41 10.56
C TYR A 34 -12.41 1.32 9.87
N GLY A 35 -13.23 0.34 10.25
CA GLY A 35 -14.58 0.17 9.71
C GLY A 35 -15.41 -0.84 10.49
N ARG A 36 -16.71 -0.88 10.18
CA ARG A 36 -17.63 -1.88 10.73
C ARG A 36 -18.57 -2.38 9.64
N VAL A 37 -18.68 -3.70 9.50
CA VAL A 37 -19.59 -4.33 8.53
C VAL A 37 -20.38 -5.41 9.24
N GLU A 38 -21.71 -5.34 9.18
CA GLU A 38 -22.62 -6.34 9.79
C GLU A 38 -22.29 -6.63 11.28
N GLY A 39 -21.87 -5.60 12.02
CA GLY A 39 -21.50 -5.72 13.43
C GLY A 39 -20.05 -6.17 13.68
N SER A 40 -19.32 -6.62 12.68
CA SER A 40 -17.90 -6.97 12.80
C SER A 40 -17.01 -5.75 12.68
N ALA A 41 -15.99 -5.65 13.54
CA ALA A 41 -14.96 -4.63 13.44
C ALA A 41 -13.90 -5.04 12.41
N LEU A 42 -13.51 -4.09 11.58
CA LEU A 42 -12.35 -4.19 10.68
C LEU A 42 -11.17 -3.52 11.38
N LEU A 43 -10.09 -4.26 11.62
CA LEU A 43 -8.98 -3.83 12.46
C LEU A 43 -7.75 -3.47 11.64
N ALA A 44 -7.03 -2.45 12.12
CA ALA A 44 -5.73 -2.04 11.61
C ALA A 44 -4.73 -1.80 12.73
N ASP A 45 -3.44 -1.88 12.40
CA ASP A 45 -2.37 -1.28 13.17
C ASP A 45 -1.79 -0.13 12.35
N ILE A 46 -1.49 1.00 12.99
CA ILE A 46 -0.90 2.17 12.33
C ILE A 46 0.39 2.62 13.02
N GLY A 47 1.25 3.28 12.25
CA GLY A 47 2.45 3.93 12.76
C GLY A 47 2.73 5.21 11.98
N TYR A 48 3.13 6.28 12.67
CA TYR A 48 3.42 7.57 12.07
C TYR A 48 4.42 8.38 12.90
N PRO A 49 5.21 9.26 12.28
CA PRO A 49 6.06 10.20 13.00
C PRO A 49 5.21 11.31 13.63
N ASP A 50 5.34 11.48 14.95
CA ASP A 50 4.52 12.42 15.71
C ASP A 50 4.80 13.87 15.31
N GLY A 51 3.74 14.70 15.30
CA GLY A 51 3.82 16.14 15.01
C GLY A 51 4.26 16.49 13.58
N GLN A 52 4.37 15.54 12.66
CA GLN A 52 4.67 15.79 11.24
C GLN A 52 3.39 15.97 10.44
N ASN A 53 3.49 16.70 9.31
CA ASN A 53 2.40 16.92 8.36
C ASN A 53 2.90 16.68 6.94
N GLY A 54 1.96 16.41 6.03
CA GLY A 54 2.26 16.10 4.64
C GLY A 54 2.85 14.70 4.46
N LEU A 55 2.52 13.77 5.38
CA LEU A 55 3.01 12.40 5.35
C LEU A 55 2.40 11.63 4.18
N PRO A 56 3.20 11.03 3.28
CA PRO A 56 2.67 10.04 2.36
C PRO A 56 2.13 8.86 3.16
N ALA A 57 0.97 8.33 2.76
CA ALA A 57 0.37 7.19 3.42
C ALA A 57 0.63 5.90 2.65
N ILE A 58 0.89 4.81 3.38
CA ILE A 58 1.00 3.46 2.82
C ILE A 58 0.07 2.52 3.56
N ILE A 59 -0.77 1.79 2.81
CA ILE A 59 -1.68 0.77 3.34
C ILE A 59 -1.19 -0.59 2.85
N TYR A 60 -0.84 -1.45 3.80
CA TYR A 60 -0.43 -2.83 3.50
C TYR A 60 -1.61 -3.80 3.61
N VAL A 61 -1.69 -4.71 2.62
CA VAL A 61 -2.71 -5.74 2.48
C VAL A 61 -2.04 -7.11 2.45
N HIS A 62 -2.32 -7.93 3.43
CA HIS A 62 -1.68 -9.23 3.58
C HIS A 62 -2.12 -10.26 2.52
N GLY A 63 -1.26 -11.24 2.26
CA GLY A 63 -1.55 -12.41 1.46
C GLY A 63 -2.41 -13.44 2.21
N GLY A 64 -2.48 -14.67 1.66
CA GLY A 64 -3.20 -15.80 2.30
C GLY A 64 -4.38 -16.33 1.49
N ARG A 65 -4.36 -16.17 0.16
CA ARG A 65 -5.41 -16.67 -0.77
C ARG A 65 -6.82 -16.18 -0.39
N TRP A 66 -6.91 -14.96 0.18
CA TRP A 66 -8.13 -14.31 0.71
C TRP A 66 -8.83 -15.07 1.84
N ARG A 67 -8.32 -16.22 2.30
CA ARG A 67 -8.94 -17.10 3.30
C ARG A 67 -8.14 -17.26 4.59
N ALA A 68 -6.94 -16.68 4.65
CA ALA A 68 -6.04 -16.72 5.80
C ALA A 68 -5.18 -15.46 5.82
N GLY A 69 -4.40 -15.30 6.89
CA GLY A 69 -3.54 -14.13 7.11
C GLY A 69 -4.14 -13.13 8.08
N SER A 70 -3.35 -12.16 8.46
CA SER A 70 -3.75 -11.06 9.32
C SER A 70 -2.77 -9.90 9.22
N ARG A 71 -3.16 -8.72 9.71
CA ARG A 71 -2.32 -7.52 9.86
C ARG A 71 -1.07 -7.73 10.72
N THR A 72 -1.11 -8.72 11.63
CA THR A 72 0.01 -9.09 12.53
C THR A 72 0.73 -10.37 12.09
N GLY A 73 0.47 -10.87 10.88
CA GLY A 73 1.10 -12.07 10.34
C GLY A 73 2.62 -11.90 10.14
N ARG A 74 3.35 -13.02 10.04
CA ARG A 74 4.83 -13.01 9.89
C ARG A 74 5.35 -12.11 8.74
N ASN A 75 4.55 -11.92 7.71
CA ASN A 75 4.87 -11.11 6.54
C ASN A 75 4.15 -9.75 6.57
N ALA A 76 3.59 -9.35 7.71
CA ALA A 76 2.96 -8.05 7.85
C ALA A 76 4.01 -6.94 7.71
N LEU A 77 3.54 -5.80 7.22
CA LEU A 77 4.38 -4.61 7.17
C LEU A 77 4.67 -4.12 8.59
N ASP A 78 5.93 -3.80 8.87
CA ASP A 78 6.32 -3.15 10.11
C ASP A 78 5.98 -1.66 10.04
N VAL A 79 4.88 -1.27 10.70
CA VAL A 79 4.40 0.12 10.68
C VAL A 79 5.37 1.09 11.35
N GLU A 80 6.12 0.63 12.37
CA GLU A 80 7.13 1.45 13.04
C GLU A 80 8.32 1.73 12.12
N GLN A 81 8.81 0.72 11.40
CA GLN A 81 9.85 0.88 10.39
C GLN A 81 9.45 1.89 9.31
N TRP A 82 8.22 1.77 8.77
CA TRP A 82 7.74 2.67 7.73
C TRP A 82 7.49 4.09 8.24
N ALA A 83 7.02 4.24 9.48
CA ALA A 83 6.94 5.53 10.13
C ALA A 83 8.32 6.17 10.28
N GLY A 84 9.35 5.37 10.62
CA GLY A 84 10.74 5.81 10.63
C GLY A 84 11.28 6.29 9.29
N PHE A 85 10.68 5.86 8.18
CA PHE A 85 10.96 6.39 6.84
C PHE A 85 10.17 7.67 6.50
N GLY A 86 9.33 8.16 7.40
CA GLY A 86 8.51 9.36 7.20
C GLY A 86 7.15 9.12 6.55
N TYR A 87 6.59 7.92 6.66
CA TYR A 87 5.25 7.58 6.18
C TYR A 87 4.24 7.51 7.32
N PHE A 88 2.99 7.82 7.02
CA PHE A 88 1.88 7.21 7.73
C PHE A 88 1.73 5.77 7.20
N ALA A 89 1.91 4.79 8.06
CA ALA A 89 1.85 3.36 7.70
C ALA A 89 0.66 2.69 8.36
N MET A 90 -0.07 1.88 7.60
CA MET A 90 -1.25 1.14 8.06
C MET A 90 -1.18 -0.30 7.55
N THR A 91 -1.40 -1.27 8.42
CA THR A 91 -1.62 -2.68 8.04
C THR A 91 -3.01 -3.11 8.47
N ILE A 92 -3.75 -3.78 7.59
CA ILE A 92 -5.18 -4.07 7.78
C ILE A 92 -5.48 -5.57 7.87
N ASP A 93 -6.48 -5.92 8.69
CA ASP A 93 -7.25 -7.14 8.49
C ASP A 93 -8.38 -6.86 7.50
N TYR A 94 -8.72 -7.81 6.67
CA TYR A 94 -9.90 -7.79 5.83
C TYR A 94 -10.71 -9.08 6.03
N ARG A 95 -12.02 -9.03 5.78
CA ARG A 95 -12.89 -10.20 5.91
C ARG A 95 -12.44 -11.29 4.94
N LEU A 96 -12.26 -12.50 5.48
CA LEU A 96 -11.78 -13.65 4.74
C LEU A 96 -12.95 -14.37 4.03
N VAL A 97 -12.72 -14.83 2.80
CA VAL A 97 -13.76 -15.47 1.96
C VAL A 97 -14.39 -16.73 2.56
N GLY A 98 -13.76 -17.36 3.54
CA GLY A 98 -14.35 -18.48 4.28
C GLY A 98 -15.52 -18.10 5.18
N GLY A 99 -15.57 -16.84 5.62
CA GLY A 99 -16.65 -16.31 6.47
C GLY A 99 -17.49 -15.23 5.78
N SER A 100 -16.92 -14.53 4.83
CA SER A 100 -17.56 -13.43 4.09
C SER A 100 -17.22 -13.56 2.60
N PRO A 101 -18.15 -14.01 1.76
CA PRO A 101 -17.87 -14.26 0.34
C PRO A 101 -17.30 -13.07 -0.41
N ALA A 102 -16.61 -13.33 -1.52
CA ALA A 102 -16.16 -12.28 -2.43
C ALA A 102 -17.36 -11.40 -2.87
N PRO A 103 -17.18 -10.07 -2.98
CA PRO A 103 -15.93 -9.33 -2.96
C PRO A 103 -15.54 -8.75 -1.59
N ALA A 104 -16.00 -9.31 -0.45
CA ALA A 104 -15.80 -8.75 0.89
C ALA A 104 -14.35 -8.30 1.19
N PRO A 105 -13.28 -9.07 0.86
CA PRO A 105 -11.91 -8.63 1.07
C PRO A 105 -11.57 -7.32 0.35
N TYR A 106 -12.11 -7.15 -0.85
CA TYR A 106 -11.88 -5.95 -1.67
C TYR A 106 -12.65 -4.74 -1.12
N LEU A 107 -13.90 -4.93 -0.69
CA LEU A 107 -14.70 -3.87 -0.09
C LEU A 107 -14.06 -3.32 1.20
N ASP A 108 -13.41 -4.19 1.97
CA ASP A 108 -12.72 -3.81 3.20
C ASP A 108 -11.45 -2.99 2.90
N LEU A 109 -10.69 -3.34 1.85
CA LEU A 109 -9.60 -2.49 1.37
C LEU A 109 -10.09 -1.10 0.94
N LEU A 110 -11.19 -1.02 0.18
CA LEU A 110 -11.78 0.25 -0.22
C LEU A 110 -12.23 1.08 1.01
N CYS A 111 -12.73 0.42 2.06
CA CYS A 111 -13.05 1.07 3.33
C CYS A 111 -11.79 1.64 4.00
N ALA A 112 -10.67 0.90 4.01
CA ALA A 112 -9.40 1.38 4.58
C ALA A 112 -8.85 2.61 3.85
N ILE A 113 -8.94 2.64 2.52
CA ILE A 113 -8.56 3.81 1.72
C ILE A 113 -9.39 5.02 2.13
N ARG A 114 -10.72 4.88 2.23
CA ARG A 114 -11.61 5.97 2.65
C ARG A 114 -11.33 6.42 4.09
N TRP A 115 -11.00 5.48 4.98
CA TRP A 115 -10.62 5.80 6.36
C TRP A 115 -9.39 6.70 6.39
N VAL A 116 -8.35 6.39 5.62
CA VAL A 116 -7.12 7.19 5.52
C VAL A 116 -7.44 8.62 5.05
N HIS A 117 -8.27 8.77 4.03
CA HIS A 117 -8.69 10.09 3.57
C HIS A 117 -9.54 10.85 4.59
N ALA A 118 -10.41 10.15 5.32
CA ALA A 118 -11.27 10.78 6.32
C ALA A 118 -10.50 11.31 7.55
N HIS A 119 -9.33 10.71 7.85
CA HIS A 119 -8.50 11.07 8.98
C HIS A 119 -7.19 11.77 8.58
N ALA A 120 -7.11 12.23 7.33
CA ALA A 120 -5.87 12.83 6.82
C ALA A 120 -5.40 14.03 7.65
N ASP A 121 -6.32 14.91 8.05
CA ASP A 121 -6.00 16.07 8.88
C ASP A 121 -5.56 15.66 10.29
N GLU A 122 -6.16 14.60 10.86
CA GLU A 122 -5.87 14.11 12.21
C GLU A 122 -4.44 13.55 12.32
N TYR A 123 -4.00 12.82 11.30
CA TYR A 123 -2.68 12.16 11.27
C TYR A 123 -1.64 12.90 10.41
N GLY A 124 -1.94 14.10 9.93
CA GLY A 124 -1.03 14.86 9.09
C GLY A 124 -0.72 14.22 7.73
N ILE A 125 -1.65 13.46 7.17
CA ILE A 125 -1.48 12.71 5.92
C ILE A 125 -1.64 13.67 4.72
N ASP A 126 -0.78 13.50 3.71
CA ASP A 126 -0.98 14.05 2.38
C ASP A 126 -1.94 13.17 1.58
N SER A 127 -3.20 13.60 1.48
CA SER A 127 -4.26 12.87 0.79
C SER A 127 -4.01 12.65 -0.72
N ASP A 128 -3.08 13.35 -1.34
CA ASP A 128 -2.73 13.15 -2.74
C ASP A 128 -1.63 12.11 -2.93
N ASN A 129 -1.04 11.64 -1.82
CA ASN A 129 0.04 10.67 -1.78
C ASN A 129 -0.31 9.42 -0.95
N VAL A 130 -1.43 8.77 -1.28
CA VAL A 130 -1.88 7.50 -0.69
C VAL A 130 -1.47 6.34 -1.59
N TYR A 131 -0.71 5.39 -1.06
CA TYR A 131 -0.16 4.23 -1.75
C TYR A 131 -0.64 2.92 -1.13
N LEU A 132 -0.74 1.88 -1.94
CA LEU A 132 -1.05 0.54 -1.45
C LEU A 132 0.13 -0.40 -1.73
N ILE A 133 0.38 -1.30 -0.80
CA ILE A 133 1.32 -2.40 -0.99
C ILE A 133 0.67 -3.71 -0.55
N GLY A 134 0.86 -4.77 -1.31
CA GLY A 134 0.35 -6.09 -0.94
C GLY A 134 1.14 -7.21 -1.55
N ASN A 135 1.10 -8.37 -0.92
CA ASN A 135 1.71 -9.58 -1.47
C ASN A 135 0.68 -10.68 -1.71
N SER A 136 0.91 -11.51 -2.73
CA SER A 136 0.03 -12.65 -3.05
C SER A 136 -1.44 -12.19 -3.25
N ALA A 137 -2.38 -12.72 -2.46
CA ALA A 137 -3.78 -12.28 -2.46
C ALA A 137 -3.92 -10.77 -2.17
N GLY A 138 -3.07 -10.20 -1.29
CA GLY A 138 -3.01 -8.76 -1.07
C GLY A 138 -2.49 -8.01 -2.30
N GLY A 139 -1.49 -8.56 -2.99
CA GLY A 139 -1.00 -8.03 -4.27
C GLY A 139 -2.10 -7.96 -5.34
N HIS A 140 -2.97 -8.98 -5.38
CA HIS A 140 -4.18 -8.95 -6.20
C HIS A 140 -5.10 -7.78 -5.83
N LEU A 141 -5.44 -7.65 -4.53
CA LEU A 141 -6.39 -6.64 -4.07
C LEU A 141 -5.91 -5.21 -4.38
N VAL A 142 -4.62 -4.93 -4.17
CA VAL A 142 -4.07 -3.61 -4.48
C VAL A 142 -3.99 -3.34 -5.98
N ALA A 143 -3.68 -4.37 -6.80
CA ALA A 143 -3.69 -4.25 -8.26
C ALA A 143 -5.13 -4.02 -8.78
N LEU A 144 -6.13 -4.66 -8.18
CA LEU A 144 -7.53 -4.42 -8.49
C LEU A 144 -7.95 -2.99 -8.13
N ALA A 145 -7.49 -2.46 -7.00
CA ALA A 145 -7.74 -1.07 -6.62
C ALA A 145 -7.12 -0.08 -7.62
N ALA A 146 -5.93 -0.38 -8.16
CA ALA A 146 -5.29 0.45 -9.17
C ALA A 146 -6.01 0.46 -10.52
N THR A 147 -6.66 -0.65 -10.88
CA THR A 147 -7.28 -0.83 -12.21
C THR A 147 -8.77 -0.54 -12.22
N LEU A 148 -9.52 -1.02 -11.23
CA LEU A 148 -10.97 -0.89 -11.13
C LEU A 148 -11.41 0.25 -10.21
N GLY A 149 -10.63 0.55 -9.16
CA GLY A 149 -11.06 1.49 -8.11
C GLY A 149 -12.33 1.01 -7.40
N GLU A 150 -13.21 1.90 -7.04
CA GLU A 150 -14.49 1.52 -6.43
C GLU A 150 -15.45 0.84 -7.42
N GLY A 151 -15.30 1.11 -8.72
CA GLY A 151 -16.17 0.54 -9.74
C GLY A 151 -17.65 0.82 -9.45
N SER A 152 -18.46 -0.24 -9.53
CA SER A 152 -19.90 -0.20 -9.19
C SER A 152 -20.20 -0.77 -7.79
N PHE A 153 -19.19 -1.00 -6.96
CA PHE A 153 -19.39 -1.56 -5.64
C PHE A 153 -20.00 -0.55 -4.66
N GLU A 154 -20.81 -1.07 -3.75
CA GLU A 154 -21.37 -0.29 -2.65
C GLU A 154 -20.27 0.09 -1.65
N ARG A 155 -20.33 1.31 -1.12
CA ARG A 155 -19.44 1.79 -0.06
C ARG A 155 -19.87 1.21 1.28
N VAL A 156 -19.22 0.15 1.73
CA VAL A 156 -19.48 -0.50 3.03
C VAL A 156 -18.40 -0.12 4.05
N GLY A 157 -18.67 -0.39 5.31
CA GLY A 157 -17.70 -0.25 6.40
C GLY A 157 -17.64 1.13 7.06
N GLY A 158 -18.11 2.15 6.38
CA GLY A 158 -18.10 3.56 6.82
C GLY A 158 -17.42 4.49 5.82
N TRP A 159 -17.31 5.77 6.21
CA TRP A 159 -16.60 6.83 5.49
C TRP A 159 -17.13 7.05 4.07
N SER A 160 -18.44 6.96 3.88
CA SER A 160 -19.10 6.99 2.56
C SER A 160 -18.85 8.29 1.78
N ASP A 161 -18.59 9.40 2.48
CA ASP A 161 -18.38 10.72 1.87
C ASP A 161 -16.88 11.03 1.62
N ALA A 162 -15.98 10.17 2.09
CA ALA A 162 -14.54 10.37 1.92
C ALA A 162 -14.08 10.01 0.50
N ARG A 163 -12.96 10.60 0.09
CA ARG A 163 -12.23 10.23 -1.13
C ARG A 163 -11.77 8.76 -1.05
N SER A 164 -11.52 8.14 -2.21
CA SER A 164 -11.03 6.76 -2.32
C SER A 164 -9.94 6.61 -3.38
N ASP A 165 -9.40 7.71 -3.87
CA ASP A 165 -8.34 7.71 -4.86
C ASP A 165 -6.98 7.38 -4.22
N ILE A 166 -6.12 6.78 -5.03
CA ILE A 166 -4.77 6.39 -4.66
C ILE A 166 -3.77 6.91 -5.69
N ARG A 167 -2.51 7.07 -5.28
CA ARG A 167 -1.44 7.54 -6.16
C ARG A 167 -0.81 6.43 -6.98
N GLY A 168 -0.66 5.25 -6.39
CA GLY A 168 -0.07 4.09 -7.02
C GLY A 168 -0.04 2.87 -6.11
N VAL A 169 0.35 1.72 -6.63
CA VAL A 169 0.37 0.46 -5.88
C VAL A 169 1.62 -0.36 -6.14
N VAL A 170 1.97 -1.19 -5.16
CA VAL A 170 3.01 -2.21 -5.26
C VAL A 170 2.42 -3.58 -5.05
N SER A 171 2.49 -4.43 -6.06
CA SER A 171 1.94 -5.78 -6.07
C SER A 171 3.08 -6.80 -6.14
N ALA A 172 3.41 -7.41 -4.99
CA ALA A 172 4.41 -8.45 -4.91
C ALA A 172 3.76 -9.84 -5.03
N ALA A 173 4.22 -10.66 -5.97
CA ALA A 173 3.74 -12.03 -6.23
C ALA A 173 2.20 -12.10 -6.37
N GLY A 174 1.57 -11.06 -6.92
CA GLY A 174 0.11 -10.97 -7.06
C GLY A 174 -0.42 -11.75 -8.24
N PRO A 175 -1.60 -12.40 -8.14
CA PRO A 175 -2.33 -12.90 -9.30
C PRO A 175 -3.16 -11.79 -9.96
N TYR A 176 -3.29 -11.84 -11.29
CA TYR A 176 -3.97 -10.79 -12.06
C TYR A 176 -5.09 -11.32 -12.97
N GLU A 177 -5.17 -12.65 -13.18
CA GLU A 177 -6.26 -13.33 -13.89
C GLU A 177 -6.75 -14.55 -13.08
N LEU A 178 -7.91 -14.40 -12.44
CA LEU A 178 -8.40 -15.37 -11.49
C LEU A 178 -8.97 -16.65 -12.15
N ASN A 179 -9.49 -16.56 -13.38
CA ASN A 179 -10.05 -17.72 -14.06
C ASN A 179 -8.98 -18.72 -14.54
N THR A 180 -7.72 -18.29 -14.64
CA THR A 180 -6.58 -19.15 -15.02
C THR A 180 -5.70 -19.54 -13.86
N LEU A 181 -5.93 -18.97 -12.68
CA LEU A 181 -5.18 -19.27 -11.47
C LEU A 181 -5.66 -20.58 -10.84
N SER A 182 -4.75 -21.49 -10.48
CA SER A 182 -5.08 -22.81 -9.95
C SER A 182 -5.93 -22.79 -8.67
N TRP A 183 -5.91 -21.69 -7.92
CA TRP A 183 -6.72 -21.48 -6.72
C TRP A 183 -7.63 -20.24 -6.82
N GLY A 184 -7.85 -19.76 -8.03
CA GLY A 184 -8.77 -18.63 -8.28
C GLY A 184 -10.23 -18.94 -7.93
N ASP A 185 -10.57 -20.23 -7.82
CA ASP A 185 -11.86 -20.73 -7.37
C ASP A 185 -12.19 -20.37 -5.89
N LEU A 186 -11.18 -20.00 -5.10
CA LEU A 186 -11.38 -19.46 -3.75
C LEU A 186 -12.06 -18.09 -3.78
N TRP A 187 -11.97 -17.33 -4.86
CA TRP A 187 -12.74 -16.10 -5.06
C TRP A 187 -14.17 -16.47 -5.49
N THR A 188 -15.03 -16.70 -4.49
CA THR A 188 -16.40 -17.16 -4.71
C THR A 188 -17.41 -16.10 -4.27
N PRO A 189 -18.15 -15.48 -5.19
CA PRO A 189 -19.24 -14.55 -4.87
C PRO A 189 -20.48 -15.28 -4.37
N VAL A 190 -21.42 -14.54 -3.78
CA VAL A 190 -22.76 -15.07 -3.48
C VAL A 190 -23.60 -15.05 -4.75
N GLY A 191 -23.83 -16.22 -5.32
CA GLY A 191 -24.70 -16.37 -6.50
C GLY A 191 -24.14 -15.77 -7.79
N GLY A 192 -24.92 -15.86 -8.86
CA GLY A 192 -24.56 -15.30 -10.16
C GLY A 192 -23.55 -16.14 -10.95
N ASP A 193 -23.02 -15.53 -12.01
CA ASP A 193 -21.98 -16.13 -12.84
C ASP A 193 -20.61 -15.97 -12.18
N VAL A 194 -20.06 -17.07 -11.68
CA VAL A 194 -18.77 -17.11 -10.98
C VAL A 194 -17.62 -16.69 -11.91
N HIS A 195 -17.65 -17.09 -13.20
CA HIS A 195 -16.60 -16.68 -14.14
C HIS A 195 -16.64 -15.20 -14.45
N ALA A 196 -17.84 -14.62 -14.60
CA ALA A 196 -17.99 -13.18 -14.77
C ALA A 196 -17.52 -12.41 -13.53
N ALA A 197 -17.85 -12.89 -12.32
CA ALA A 197 -17.40 -12.27 -11.08
C ALA A 197 -15.87 -12.33 -10.90
N ARG A 198 -15.23 -13.45 -11.24
CA ARG A 198 -13.76 -13.58 -11.24
C ARG A 198 -13.12 -12.70 -12.31
N ARG A 199 -13.73 -12.59 -13.50
CA ARG A 199 -13.27 -11.68 -14.54
C ARG A 199 -13.34 -10.23 -14.08
N LEU A 200 -14.42 -9.81 -13.41
CA LEU A 200 -14.53 -8.49 -12.82
C LEU A 200 -13.44 -8.25 -11.76
N ALA A 201 -13.14 -9.26 -10.95
CA ALA A 201 -12.09 -9.19 -9.94
C ALA A 201 -10.66 -9.44 -10.49
N SER A 202 -10.49 -9.67 -11.79
CA SER A 202 -9.17 -9.85 -12.39
C SER A 202 -8.60 -8.51 -12.87
N PRO A 203 -7.55 -7.97 -12.24
CA PRO A 203 -6.97 -6.67 -12.58
C PRO A 203 -6.64 -6.51 -14.06
N ILE A 204 -6.14 -7.54 -14.71
CA ILE A 204 -5.76 -7.53 -16.13
C ILE A 204 -6.92 -7.14 -17.07
N HIS A 205 -8.16 -7.42 -16.68
CA HIS A 205 -9.36 -7.10 -17.47
C HIS A 205 -9.93 -5.72 -17.15
N GLN A 206 -9.40 -5.03 -16.12
CA GLN A 206 -9.89 -3.73 -15.66
C GLN A 206 -8.97 -2.58 -16.06
N ILE A 207 -7.91 -2.86 -16.83
CA ILE A 207 -6.93 -1.84 -17.25
C ILE A 207 -7.59 -0.85 -18.19
N THR A 208 -7.54 0.44 -17.81
CA THR A 208 -7.99 1.59 -18.59
C THR A 208 -6.89 2.65 -18.63
N GLU A 209 -7.12 3.74 -19.33
CA GLU A 209 -6.25 4.93 -19.31
C GLU A 209 -6.16 5.61 -17.94
N ASN A 210 -7.16 5.37 -17.06
CA ASN A 210 -7.19 5.91 -15.69
C ASN A 210 -6.55 4.99 -14.66
N THR A 211 -6.02 3.83 -15.08
CA THR A 211 -5.32 2.89 -14.20
C THR A 211 -4.13 3.59 -13.54
N LYS A 212 -4.02 3.44 -12.22
CA LYS A 212 -2.95 4.05 -11.44
C LYS A 212 -1.61 3.37 -11.69
N PRO A 213 -0.48 4.05 -11.48
CA PRO A 213 0.85 3.45 -11.57
C PRO A 213 0.98 2.17 -10.74
N ILE A 214 1.59 1.13 -11.32
CA ILE A 214 1.77 -0.17 -10.66
C ILE A 214 3.23 -0.60 -10.71
N LEU A 215 3.82 -0.90 -9.54
CA LEU A 215 5.03 -1.69 -9.45
C LEU A 215 4.65 -3.16 -9.29
N ILE A 216 5.07 -3.99 -10.23
CA ILE A 216 4.93 -5.45 -10.18
C ILE A 216 6.27 -6.04 -9.74
N ILE A 217 6.26 -6.87 -8.68
CA ILE A 217 7.44 -7.59 -8.21
C ILE A 217 7.14 -9.08 -8.21
N HIS A 218 7.93 -9.89 -8.91
CA HIS A 218 7.67 -11.32 -9.01
C HIS A 218 8.97 -12.12 -9.22
N SER A 219 9.00 -13.37 -8.74
CA SER A 219 10.08 -14.31 -9.00
C SER A 219 9.69 -15.38 -10.00
N ASP A 220 10.65 -15.83 -10.80
CA ASP A 220 10.42 -16.83 -11.87
C ASP A 220 10.08 -18.23 -11.34
N ASP A 221 10.54 -18.56 -10.14
CA ASP A 221 10.34 -19.84 -9.48
C ASP A 221 9.15 -19.90 -8.50
N ASP A 222 8.24 -18.89 -8.57
CA ASP A 222 7.04 -18.86 -7.73
C ASP A 222 6.09 -20.03 -8.04
N GLN A 223 5.95 -20.94 -7.07
CA GLN A 223 5.11 -22.15 -7.19
C GLN A 223 3.66 -21.88 -6.79
N SER A 224 3.33 -20.73 -6.23
CA SER A 224 1.96 -20.36 -5.82
C SER A 224 1.24 -19.55 -6.89
N VAL A 225 1.93 -18.53 -7.42
CA VAL A 225 1.42 -17.66 -8.50
C VAL A 225 2.42 -17.70 -9.65
N PRO A 226 2.11 -18.37 -10.75
CA PRO A 226 3.04 -18.46 -11.88
C PRO A 226 3.46 -17.09 -12.40
N ILE A 227 4.75 -16.92 -12.72
CA ILE A 227 5.33 -15.67 -13.26
C ILE A 227 4.57 -15.13 -14.47
N GLN A 228 3.92 -16.01 -15.24
CA GLN A 228 3.09 -15.63 -16.39
C GLN A 228 1.97 -14.65 -16.04
N GLN A 229 1.46 -14.69 -14.82
CA GLN A 229 0.49 -13.70 -14.32
C GLN A 229 1.08 -12.28 -14.35
N ALA A 230 2.31 -12.13 -13.85
CA ALA A 230 3.01 -10.85 -13.83
C ALA A 230 3.41 -10.38 -15.25
N VAL A 231 3.94 -11.28 -16.07
CA VAL A 231 4.32 -10.97 -17.46
C VAL A 231 3.11 -10.49 -18.26
N GLN A 232 2.00 -11.22 -18.21
CA GLN A 232 0.76 -10.85 -18.92
C GLN A 232 0.20 -9.51 -18.43
N MET A 233 0.25 -9.26 -17.13
CA MET A 233 -0.19 -7.98 -16.55
C MET A 233 0.69 -6.82 -17.03
N ALA A 234 2.01 -6.96 -17.02
CA ALA A 234 2.95 -5.95 -17.50
C ALA A 234 2.75 -5.64 -19.00
N ASP A 235 2.58 -6.68 -19.81
CA ASP A 235 2.30 -6.53 -21.25
C ASP A 235 0.97 -5.80 -21.49
N ALA A 236 -0.07 -6.12 -20.73
CA ALA A 236 -1.37 -5.47 -20.83
C ALA A 236 -1.32 -3.98 -20.40
N LEU A 237 -0.58 -3.65 -19.33
CA LEU A 237 -0.34 -2.26 -18.91
C LEU A 237 0.42 -1.47 -19.97
N LYS A 238 1.48 -2.09 -20.54
CA LYS A 238 2.25 -1.50 -21.64
C LYS A 238 1.40 -1.21 -22.87
N ALA A 239 0.53 -2.15 -23.25
CA ALA A 239 -0.37 -2.00 -24.40
C ALA A 239 -1.37 -0.84 -24.23
N LYS A 240 -1.67 -0.44 -23.01
CA LYS A 240 -2.55 0.68 -22.65
C LYS A 240 -1.79 1.96 -22.28
N ASN A 241 -0.45 1.98 -22.41
CA ASN A 241 0.42 3.10 -22.01
C ASN A 241 0.27 3.50 -20.53
N VAL A 242 -0.09 2.56 -19.67
CA VAL A 242 -0.15 2.78 -18.22
C VAL A 242 1.26 2.78 -17.65
N ARG A 243 1.57 3.73 -16.76
CA ARG A 243 2.85 3.77 -16.06
C ARG A 243 2.98 2.55 -15.15
N HIS A 244 4.00 1.75 -15.39
CA HIS A 244 4.30 0.57 -14.59
C HIS A 244 5.80 0.28 -14.59
N GLU A 245 6.21 -0.46 -13.57
CA GLU A 245 7.54 -1.06 -13.47
C GLU A 245 7.37 -2.55 -13.19
N PHE A 246 8.25 -3.38 -13.74
CA PHE A 246 8.26 -4.82 -13.49
C PHE A 246 9.65 -5.24 -13.02
N VAL A 247 9.76 -5.56 -11.74
CA VAL A 247 10.97 -6.10 -11.13
C VAL A 247 10.86 -7.62 -11.10
N HIS A 248 11.66 -8.27 -11.92
CA HIS A 248 11.72 -9.72 -12.06
C HIS A 248 12.90 -10.26 -11.26
N TYR A 249 12.62 -11.03 -10.24
CA TYR A 249 13.63 -11.74 -9.44
C TYR A 249 13.78 -13.18 -9.91
N VAL A 250 14.98 -13.74 -9.62
CA VAL A 250 15.34 -15.14 -9.89
C VAL A 250 15.56 -15.83 -8.56
N ASP A 251 15.02 -17.04 -8.39
CA ASP A 251 15.22 -17.89 -7.22
C ASP A 251 14.85 -17.26 -5.87
N ARG A 252 13.71 -16.51 -5.83
CA ARG A 252 13.14 -15.92 -4.59
C ARG A 252 11.84 -16.60 -4.14
N GLY A 253 11.30 -17.52 -4.93
CA GLY A 253 10.07 -18.23 -4.64
C GLY A 253 8.86 -17.30 -4.57
N HIS A 254 7.86 -17.65 -3.76
CA HIS A 254 6.69 -16.83 -3.53
C HIS A 254 7.02 -15.65 -2.62
N MET A 255 7.22 -14.48 -3.21
CA MET A 255 7.78 -13.32 -2.52
C MET A 255 6.83 -12.72 -1.48
N ALA A 256 7.41 -12.37 -0.33
CA ALA A 256 6.81 -11.54 0.72
C ALA A 256 7.38 -10.11 0.64
N ILE A 257 7.06 -9.27 1.64
CA ILE A 257 7.64 -7.93 1.77
C ILE A 257 8.99 -8.06 2.48
N THR A 258 10.05 -8.20 1.69
CA THR A 258 11.45 -8.27 2.14
C THR A 258 12.09 -6.89 2.08
N ASP A 259 13.31 -6.74 2.62
CA ASP A 259 14.08 -5.49 2.51
C ASP A 259 14.32 -5.07 1.05
N GLU A 260 14.47 -6.04 0.13
CA GLU A 260 14.57 -5.79 -1.31
C GLU A 260 13.26 -5.16 -1.83
N VAL A 261 12.11 -5.74 -1.48
CA VAL A 261 10.79 -5.22 -1.86
C VAL A 261 10.53 -3.85 -1.24
N ILE A 262 10.95 -3.61 0.00
CA ILE A 262 10.85 -2.29 0.66
C ILE A 262 11.67 -1.25 -0.11
N THR A 263 12.87 -1.59 -0.53
CA THR A 263 13.75 -0.68 -1.31
C THR A 263 13.11 -0.33 -2.65
N GLU A 264 12.71 -1.32 -3.45
CA GLU A 264 12.02 -1.12 -4.72
C GLU A 264 10.72 -0.29 -4.56
N THR A 265 9.96 -0.57 -3.49
CA THR A 265 8.74 0.18 -3.17
C THR A 265 9.02 1.65 -2.93
N ARG A 266 10.03 1.98 -2.11
CA ARG A 266 10.38 3.37 -1.79
C ARG A 266 10.89 4.11 -3.02
N ASP A 267 11.70 3.47 -3.85
CA ASP A 267 12.21 4.07 -5.08
C ASP A 267 11.07 4.33 -6.07
N PHE A 268 10.14 3.39 -6.23
CA PHE A 268 8.96 3.57 -7.06
C PHE A 268 8.06 4.70 -6.54
N ILE A 269 7.75 4.74 -5.24
CA ILE A 269 6.94 5.81 -4.63
C ILE A 269 7.59 7.17 -4.88
N LYS A 270 8.90 7.29 -4.68
CA LYS A 270 9.65 8.52 -4.95
C LYS A 270 9.57 8.92 -6.44
N ALA A 271 9.62 7.95 -7.33
CA ALA A 271 9.56 8.21 -8.77
C ALA A 271 8.18 8.70 -9.24
N ILE A 272 7.07 8.29 -8.57
CA ILE A 272 5.70 8.65 -8.95
C ILE A 272 5.07 9.72 -8.06
N GLY A 273 5.63 9.89 -6.85
CA GLY A 273 5.18 10.88 -5.89
C GLY A 273 5.68 12.21 -6.28
N GLY A 274 5.29 13.17 -6.79
CA GLY A 274 5.93 14.51 -6.96
C GLY A 274 6.60 14.91 -5.65
N THR A 275 7.79 15.40 -5.75
CA THR A 275 8.57 15.98 -4.64
C THR A 275 7.84 17.13 -3.97
#